data_4fbcb71f7180028fa0ad5365e915d22d
#
_entry.id   4fbcb71f7180028fa0ad5365e915d22d
#
_cell.length_a   1.000
_cell.length_b   1.000
_cell.length_c   1.000
_cell.angle_alpha   90.00
_cell.angle_beta   90.00
_cell.angle_gamma   90.00
#
_symmetry.space_group_name_H-M   'P 1'
#
loop_
_entity.id
_entity.type
_entity.pdbx_description
1 polymer ?
#
loop_
_entity_poly.entity_id
_entity_poly.type
_entity_poly.pdbx_seq_one_letter_code
_entity_poly.pdbx_strand_id
1 'polypeptide(L)'
;KRIKFVSDKAGFVDIAMDPADPNTLYASSWERVRGPYFLKSGGPGSALWKTTDAGATWTEIKGGGFPATTKGRIGLAVAPSNSKIVYALVEADSMPNPVKNKSPKGRQKLQNGLYRSADAGATWTKMNDHDERPFYYSEVRVDPKDPNRVYWSSTPVNFSDDGGKTVRNATVGIHVDHHAMWIDP
;
A
#
# COMPACT_ATOMS: atom_id res chain seq x y z
N LYS A 1 -7.29 19.32 -16.99
CA LYS A 1 -6.51 18.45 -17.89
C LYS A 1 -6.25 17.11 -17.20
N ARG A 2 -6.48 15.97 -17.89
CA ARG A 2 -6.13 14.65 -17.38
C ARG A 2 -4.63 14.47 -17.55
N ILE A 3 -3.90 14.21 -16.45
CA ILE A 3 -2.44 14.05 -16.43
C ILE A 3 -1.98 12.59 -16.49
N LYS A 4 -2.86 11.64 -16.11
CA LYS A 4 -2.63 10.20 -16.24
C LYS A 4 -3.94 9.47 -16.49
N PHE A 5 -3.91 8.53 -17.40
CA PHE A 5 -4.97 7.57 -17.65
C PHE A 5 -4.40 6.17 -17.63
N VAL A 6 -5.05 5.25 -16.95
CA VAL A 6 -4.65 3.83 -16.88
C VAL A 6 -5.58 2.98 -17.73
N SER A 7 -6.87 2.97 -17.40
CA SER A 7 -7.92 2.29 -18.14
C SER A 7 -9.29 2.83 -17.74
N ASP A 8 -10.34 2.44 -18.47
CA ASP A 8 -11.74 2.79 -18.14
C ASP A 8 -12.23 2.11 -16.85
N LYS A 9 -11.49 1.12 -16.34
CA LYS A 9 -11.85 0.33 -15.14
C LYS A 9 -11.10 0.75 -13.90
N ALA A 10 -10.08 1.60 -14.02
CA ALA A 10 -9.21 1.98 -12.92
C ALA A 10 -9.28 3.47 -12.62
N GLY A 11 -9.43 3.80 -11.34
CA GLY A 11 -9.31 5.16 -10.80
C GLY A 11 -8.12 5.30 -9.88
N PHE A 12 -7.62 6.53 -9.68
CA PHE A 12 -6.62 6.82 -8.66
C PHE A 12 -7.33 6.96 -7.31
N VAL A 13 -6.78 6.33 -6.26
CA VAL A 13 -7.39 6.24 -4.94
C VAL A 13 -6.53 6.80 -3.82
N ASP A 14 -5.23 6.96 -4.06
CA ASP A 14 -4.33 7.59 -3.10
C ASP A 14 -3.19 8.30 -3.82
N ILE A 15 -2.67 9.36 -3.18
CA ILE A 15 -1.53 10.13 -3.65
C ILE A 15 -0.70 10.60 -2.46
N ALA A 16 0.61 10.43 -2.53
CA ALA A 16 1.56 10.93 -1.54
C ALA A 16 2.65 11.74 -2.23
N MET A 17 2.90 12.93 -1.73
CA MET A 17 3.94 13.83 -2.23
C MET A 17 5.18 13.71 -1.34
N ASP A 18 6.36 13.77 -1.94
CA ASP A 18 7.61 13.92 -1.20
C ASP A 18 7.64 15.31 -0.55
N PRO A 19 7.70 15.42 0.78
CA PRO A 19 7.69 16.71 1.45
C PRO A 19 8.95 17.56 1.21
N ALA A 20 10.05 16.94 0.75
CA ALA A 20 11.31 17.61 0.44
C ALA A 20 11.42 18.00 -1.06
N ASP A 21 10.66 17.33 -1.94
CA ASP A 21 10.66 17.61 -3.38
C ASP A 21 9.25 17.51 -3.97
N PRO A 22 8.57 18.64 -4.19
CA PRO A 22 7.20 18.67 -4.70
C PRO A 22 7.05 18.14 -6.14
N ASN A 23 8.14 17.91 -6.86
CA ASN A 23 8.12 17.27 -8.17
C ASN A 23 7.98 15.75 -8.07
N THR A 24 8.31 15.18 -6.90
CA THR A 24 8.23 13.73 -6.66
C THR A 24 6.92 13.37 -5.97
N LEU A 25 6.09 12.59 -6.67
CA LEU A 25 4.82 12.08 -6.15
C LEU A 25 4.71 10.58 -6.40
N TYR A 26 3.97 9.93 -5.53
CA TYR A 26 3.52 8.55 -5.68
C TYR A 26 2.00 8.54 -5.78
N ALA A 27 1.44 7.72 -6.66
CA ALA A 27 0.00 7.58 -6.81
C ALA A 27 -0.39 6.12 -6.99
N SER A 28 -1.49 5.70 -6.41
CA SER A 28 -2.00 4.35 -6.59
C SER A 28 -3.27 4.36 -7.43
N SER A 29 -3.32 3.49 -8.43
CA SER A 29 -4.54 3.20 -9.19
C SER A 29 -5.16 1.89 -8.70
N TRP A 30 -6.49 1.83 -8.72
CA TRP A 30 -7.28 0.70 -8.29
C TRP A 30 -8.37 0.36 -9.30
N GLU A 31 -8.35 -0.86 -9.78
CA GLU A 31 -9.43 -1.43 -10.58
C GLU A 31 -10.43 -2.10 -9.62
N ARG A 32 -11.66 -1.57 -9.59
CA ARG A 32 -12.71 -2.04 -8.71
C ARG A 32 -14.05 -2.06 -9.44
N VAL A 33 -14.75 -3.19 -9.32
CA VAL A 33 -16.12 -3.32 -9.78
C VAL A 33 -17.01 -3.77 -8.62
N ARG A 34 -18.08 -3.04 -8.38
CA ARG A 34 -19.07 -3.39 -7.36
C ARG A 34 -20.45 -3.47 -7.96
N GLY A 35 -21.12 -4.59 -7.75
CA GLY A 35 -22.54 -4.80 -8.05
C GLY A 35 -23.33 -4.99 -6.75
N PRO A 36 -24.67 -5.20 -6.87
CA PRO A 36 -25.54 -5.39 -5.69
C PRO A 36 -25.12 -6.55 -4.80
N TYR A 37 -24.52 -7.60 -5.38
CA TYR A 37 -24.22 -8.86 -4.69
C TYR A 37 -22.76 -9.27 -4.78
N PHE A 38 -21.88 -8.43 -5.36
CA PHE A 38 -20.47 -8.76 -5.50
C PHE A 38 -19.58 -7.53 -5.41
N LEU A 39 -18.36 -7.75 -5.00
CA LEU A 39 -17.24 -6.82 -5.07
C LEU A 39 -16.06 -7.56 -5.71
N LYS A 40 -15.54 -7.04 -6.81
CA LYS A 40 -14.24 -7.42 -7.34
C LYS A 40 -13.27 -6.30 -7.05
N SER A 41 -12.24 -6.60 -6.26
CA SER A 41 -11.11 -5.73 -5.99
C SER A 41 -9.90 -6.26 -6.74
N GLY A 42 -9.18 -5.36 -7.41
CA GLY A 42 -7.99 -5.71 -8.15
C GLY A 42 -8.19 -6.05 -9.62
N GLY A 43 -7.12 -5.85 -10.35
CA GLY A 43 -7.03 -6.10 -11.78
C GLY A 43 -5.77 -5.49 -12.38
N PRO A 44 -5.56 -5.65 -13.70
CA PRO A 44 -4.36 -5.16 -14.38
C PRO A 44 -4.19 -3.63 -14.33
N GLY A 45 -5.26 -2.90 -14.06
CA GLY A 45 -5.22 -1.45 -13.85
C GLY A 45 -4.86 -1.02 -12.45
N SER A 46 -4.69 -1.94 -11.50
CA SER A 46 -4.24 -1.63 -10.12
C SER A 46 -2.74 -1.62 -10.05
N ALA A 47 -2.14 -0.47 -9.75
CA ALA A 47 -0.70 -0.29 -9.76
C ALA A 47 -0.25 0.87 -8.87
N LEU A 48 1.05 0.87 -8.55
CA LEU A 48 1.74 1.98 -7.93
C LEU A 48 2.55 2.74 -8.99
N TRP A 49 2.41 4.05 -8.99
CA TRP A 49 3.02 4.96 -9.95
C TRP A 49 3.92 5.97 -9.24
N LYS A 50 4.99 6.38 -9.89
CA LYS A 50 5.89 7.44 -9.43
C LYS A 50 6.10 8.47 -10.55
N THR A 51 6.15 9.74 -10.18
CA THR A 51 6.64 10.84 -11.00
C THR A 51 7.77 11.55 -10.27
N THR A 52 8.65 12.20 -11.03
CA THR A 52 9.72 13.10 -10.55
C THR A 52 9.72 14.42 -11.30
N ASP A 53 8.64 14.70 -12.01
CA ASP A 53 8.46 15.89 -12.87
C ASP A 53 7.08 16.55 -12.65
N ALA A 54 6.63 16.58 -11.39
CA ALA A 54 5.35 17.15 -10.98
C ALA A 54 4.14 16.56 -11.73
N GLY A 55 4.22 15.29 -12.13
CA GLY A 55 3.13 14.57 -12.80
C GLY A 55 3.10 14.74 -14.32
N ALA A 56 4.12 15.32 -14.94
CA ALA A 56 4.19 15.39 -16.39
C ALA A 56 4.34 13.99 -17.00
N THR A 57 5.18 13.15 -16.38
CA THR A 57 5.31 11.73 -16.73
C THR A 57 5.17 10.83 -15.49
N TRP A 58 4.67 9.59 -15.70
CA TRP A 58 4.44 8.62 -14.63
C TRP A 58 5.00 7.25 -15.02
N THR A 59 5.83 6.71 -14.15
CA THR A 59 6.40 5.37 -14.30
C THR A 59 5.74 4.40 -13.32
N GLU A 60 5.32 3.24 -13.80
CA GLU A 60 4.81 2.18 -12.93
C GLU A 60 5.95 1.53 -12.15
N ILE A 61 5.78 1.39 -10.83
CA ILE A 61 6.73 0.67 -9.98
C ILE A 61 6.49 -0.84 -10.14
N LYS A 62 7.50 -1.52 -10.65
CA LYS A 62 7.53 -2.98 -10.88
C LYS A 62 8.85 -3.58 -10.43
N GLY A 63 8.79 -4.80 -9.92
CA GLY A 63 10.02 -5.49 -9.46
C GLY A 63 10.59 -4.88 -8.18
N GLY A 64 11.90 -5.05 -7.95
CA GLY A 64 12.56 -4.54 -6.74
C GLY A 64 11.98 -5.07 -5.42
N GLY A 65 11.27 -6.21 -5.43
CA GLY A 65 10.58 -6.74 -4.25
C GLY A 65 9.12 -6.30 -4.08
N PHE A 66 8.62 -5.39 -4.94
CA PHE A 66 7.19 -5.04 -4.96
C PHE A 66 6.35 -6.20 -5.53
N PRO A 67 5.08 -6.41 -5.09
CA PRO A 67 4.26 -7.52 -5.54
C PRO A 67 4.12 -7.60 -7.07
N ALA A 68 4.43 -8.78 -7.62
CA ALA A 68 4.28 -9.05 -9.05
C ALA A 68 2.89 -9.61 -9.40
N THR A 69 2.13 -10.07 -8.40
CA THR A 69 0.76 -10.60 -8.58
C THR A 69 -0.24 -9.48 -8.84
N THR A 70 -1.47 -9.84 -9.17
CA THR A 70 -2.57 -8.89 -9.30
C THR A 70 -2.69 -8.10 -8.01
N LYS A 71 -2.75 -6.79 -8.13
CA LYS A 71 -2.92 -5.86 -7.01
C LYS A 71 -4.36 -5.33 -6.98
N GLY A 72 -4.82 -5.05 -5.78
CA GLY A 72 -6.06 -4.33 -5.51
C GLY A 72 -5.77 -2.90 -5.06
N ARG A 73 -6.34 -2.52 -3.94
CA ARG A 73 -6.15 -1.20 -3.32
C ARG A 73 -4.74 -1.09 -2.74
N ILE A 74 -4.14 0.10 -2.86
CA ILE A 74 -2.81 0.41 -2.30
C ILE A 74 -2.93 1.75 -1.58
N GLY A 75 -2.63 1.76 -0.27
CA GLY A 75 -2.46 2.99 0.52
C GLY A 75 -0.99 3.40 0.56
N LEU A 76 -0.70 4.70 0.64
CA LEU A 76 0.64 5.26 0.48
C LEU A 76 0.99 6.24 1.59
N ALA A 77 2.26 6.24 2.01
CA ALA A 77 2.83 7.32 2.82
C ALA A 77 4.31 7.50 2.53
N VAL A 78 4.75 8.76 2.42
CA VAL A 78 6.16 9.16 2.41
C VAL A 78 6.49 9.68 3.81
N ALA A 79 7.60 9.23 4.39
CA ALA A 79 8.00 9.67 5.72
C ALA A 79 8.46 11.14 5.69
N PRO A 80 7.85 12.05 6.48
CA PRO A 80 8.17 13.47 6.42
C PRO A 80 9.61 13.79 6.84
N SER A 81 10.16 13.05 7.80
CA SER A 81 11.54 13.23 8.28
C SER A 81 12.60 12.61 7.38
N ASN A 82 12.21 11.72 6.45
CA ASN A 82 13.13 11.09 5.50
C ASN A 82 12.35 10.57 4.27
N SER A 83 12.29 11.36 3.22
CA SER A 83 11.51 11.05 2.01
C SER A 83 12.03 9.85 1.19
N LYS A 84 13.21 9.31 1.52
CA LYS A 84 13.65 8.01 0.97
C LYS A 84 12.83 6.85 1.52
N ILE A 85 12.20 7.02 2.69
CA ILE A 85 11.35 6.01 3.31
C ILE A 85 9.92 6.18 2.78
N VAL A 86 9.46 5.18 2.07
CA VAL A 86 8.10 5.12 1.53
C VAL A 86 7.44 3.83 2.00
N TYR A 87 6.19 3.94 2.46
CA TYR A 87 5.37 2.80 2.82
C TYR A 87 4.24 2.61 1.82
N ALA A 88 3.91 1.36 1.56
CA ALA A 88 2.75 0.96 0.77
C ALA A 88 2.02 -0.18 1.49
N LEU A 89 0.74 0.03 1.83
CA LEU A 89 -0.15 -1.02 2.29
C LEU A 89 -0.84 -1.60 1.05
N VAL A 90 -0.54 -2.85 0.70
CA VAL A 90 -0.85 -3.41 -0.62
C VAL A 90 -1.81 -4.58 -0.50
N GLU A 91 -2.99 -4.45 -1.08
CA GLU A 91 -3.82 -5.60 -1.44
C GLU A 91 -3.19 -6.31 -2.65
N ALA A 92 -2.88 -7.60 -2.51
CA ALA A 92 -2.31 -8.38 -3.61
C ALA A 92 -2.67 -9.86 -3.51
N ASP A 93 -2.81 -10.51 -4.67
CA ASP A 93 -3.02 -11.95 -4.74
C ASP A 93 -1.81 -12.71 -4.19
N SER A 94 -2.08 -13.89 -3.65
CA SER A 94 -1.03 -14.81 -3.23
C SER A 94 -0.27 -15.36 -4.44
N MET A 95 1.01 -15.62 -4.27
CA MET A 95 1.79 -16.36 -5.27
C MET A 95 1.25 -17.78 -5.42
N PRO A 96 1.13 -18.29 -6.65
CA PRO A 96 0.80 -19.70 -6.86
C PRO A 96 1.79 -20.59 -6.10
N ASN A 97 1.28 -21.61 -5.39
CA ASN A 97 2.14 -22.60 -4.76
C ASN A 97 2.70 -23.53 -5.85
N PRO A 98 4.03 -23.58 -6.09
CA PRO A 98 4.61 -24.43 -7.10
C PRO A 98 4.50 -25.92 -6.77
N VAL A 99 4.17 -26.30 -5.53
CA VAL A 99 4.06 -27.68 -5.08
C VAL A 99 2.60 -28.14 -5.09
N LYS A 100 2.11 -28.53 -6.26
CA LYS A 100 0.71 -28.95 -6.49
C LYS A 100 0.27 -30.22 -5.72
N ASN A 101 1.14 -30.98 -5.05
CA ASN A 101 0.81 -32.35 -4.64
C ASN A 101 1.11 -32.77 -3.20
N LYS A 102 1.45 -31.86 -2.28
CA LYS A 102 1.67 -32.29 -0.88
C LYS A 102 1.07 -31.30 0.11
N SER A 103 -0.19 -31.44 0.36
CA SER A 103 -1.00 -30.80 1.40
C SER A 103 -1.96 -29.71 0.89
N PRO A 104 -3.27 -29.82 1.19
CA PRO A 104 -4.24 -28.74 0.99
C PRO A 104 -3.93 -27.49 1.84
N LYS A 105 -2.93 -27.55 2.70
CA LYS A 105 -2.47 -26.49 3.63
C LYS A 105 -1.06 -25.98 3.31
N GLY A 106 -0.54 -26.20 2.10
CA GLY A 106 0.69 -25.51 1.69
C GLY A 106 0.46 -24.01 1.78
N ARG A 107 1.13 -23.32 2.73
CA ARG A 107 1.01 -21.87 2.90
C ARG A 107 1.40 -21.21 1.59
N GLN A 108 0.40 -20.65 0.90
CA GLN A 108 0.66 -19.73 -0.21
C GLN A 108 1.48 -18.57 0.34
N LYS A 109 2.48 -18.13 -0.42
CA LYS A 109 3.23 -16.93 -0.04
C LYS A 109 2.33 -15.73 -0.26
N LEU A 110 1.73 -15.22 0.82
CA LEU A 110 0.91 -14.02 0.78
C LEU A 110 1.73 -12.85 0.23
N GLN A 111 1.16 -12.09 -0.67
CA GLN A 111 1.74 -10.85 -1.20
C GLN A 111 1.04 -9.62 -0.60
N ASN A 112 -0.12 -9.80 0.00
CA ASN A 112 -0.85 -8.78 0.73
C ASN A 112 -0.09 -8.33 1.98
N GLY A 113 -0.12 -7.04 2.35
CA GLY A 113 0.46 -6.50 3.57
C GLY A 113 1.22 -5.20 3.42
N LEU A 114 1.98 -4.84 4.46
CA LEU A 114 2.77 -3.62 4.51
C LEU A 114 4.15 -3.82 3.86
N TYR A 115 4.45 -2.94 2.92
CA TYR A 115 5.75 -2.84 2.24
C TYR A 115 6.46 -1.55 2.62
N ARG A 116 7.78 -1.59 2.69
CA ARG A 116 8.66 -0.45 2.96
C ARG A 116 9.76 -0.36 1.92
N SER A 117 9.96 0.81 1.40
CA SER A 117 11.15 1.21 0.64
C SER A 117 12.06 2.09 1.50
N ALA A 118 13.38 2.00 1.30
CA ALA A 118 14.37 2.87 1.93
C ALA A 118 15.18 3.67 0.88
N ASP A 119 14.76 3.61 -0.37
CA ASP A 119 15.44 4.20 -1.54
C ASP A 119 14.46 4.91 -2.50
N ALA A 120 13.46 5.58 -1.91
CA ALA A 120 12.45 6.34 -2.64
C ALA A 120 11.69 5.49 -3.69
N GLY A 121 11.37 4.24 -3.34
CA GLY A 121 10.56 3.34 -4.16
C GLY A 121 11.31 2.54 -5.22
N ALA A 122 12.64 2.55 -5.21
CA ALA A 122 13.43 1.73 -6.14
C ALA A 122 13.40 0.25 -5.75
N THR A 123 13.51 -0.05 -4.44
CA THR A 123 13.36 -1.41 -3.90
C THR A 123 12.38 -1.45 -2.75
N TRP A 124 11.78 -2.62 -2.52
CA TRP A 124 10.70 -2.82 -1.55
C TRP A 124 10.94 -4.09 -0.74
N THR A 125 10.72 -3.99 0.55
CA THR A 125 10.73 -5.11 1.48
C THR A 125 9.35 -5.26 2.08
N LYS A 126 8.79 -6.46 2.02
CA LYS A 126 7.57 -6.78 2.75
C LYS A 126 7.88 -6.87 4.24
N MET A 127 7.19 -6.08 5.05
CA MET A 127 7.41 -5.98 6.48
C MET A 127 6.54 -6.96 7.27
N ASN A 128 5.25 -7.04 6.91
CA ASN A 128 4.29 -7.94 7.56
C ASN A 128 3.08 -8.25 6.65
N ASP A 129 2.18 -9.13 7.13
CA ASP A 129 0.96 -9.59 6.43
C ASP A 129 -0.33 -8.98 7.02
N HIS A 130 -0.24 -8.02 7.95
CA HIS A 130 -1.39 -7.47 8.66
C HIS A 130 -2.15 -6.44 7.83
N ASP A 131 -3.08 -6.93 7.04
CA ASP A 131 -4.02 -6.15 6.23
C ASP A 131 -5.27 -7.03 5.99
N GLU A 132 -6.16 -7.10 6.99
CA GLU A 132 -7.26 -8.08 7.04
C GLU A 132 -8.42 -7.72 6.11
N ARG A 133 -8.61 -6.44 5.78
CA ARG A 133 -9.67 -5.97 4.86
C ARG A 133 -9.12 -4.93 3.90
N PRO A 134 -8.19 -5.31 3.02
CA PRO A 134 -7.40 -4.37 2.23
C PRO A 134 -8.22 -3.49 1.30
N PHE A 135 -9.27 -4.03 0.67
CA PHE A 135 -10.15 -3.27 -0.22
C PHE A 135 -10.97 -2.18 0.49
N TYR A 136 -11.03 -2.21 1.82
CA TYR A 136 -11.92 -1.35 2.61
C TYR A 136 -11.16 -0.23 3.32
N TYR A 137 -10.11 -0.55 4.03
CA TYR A 137 -9.34 0.42 4.84
C TYR A 137 -8.15 1.01 4.09
N SER A 138 -7.04 0.31 4.01
CA SER A 138 -5.78 0.64 3.29
C SER A 138 -5.29 2.08 3.45
N GLU A 139 -5.40 2.64 4.65
CA GLU A 139 -4.80 3.92 5.02
C GLU A 139 -3.48 3.65 5.74
N VAL A 140 -2.43 4.36 5.37
CA VAL A 140 -1.12 4.32 6.05
C VAL A 140 -0.62 5.72 6.35
N ARG A 141 -0.05 5.91 7.54
CA ARG A 141 0.54 7.18 7.98
C ARG A 141 1.86 6.93 8.68
N VAL A 142 2.81 7.82 8.51
CA VAL A 142 4.13 7.77 9.15
C VAL A 142 4.24 8.93 10.11
N ASP A 143 4.86 8.68 11.27
CA ASP A 143 5.16 9.71 12.26
C ASP A 143 6.03 10.80 11.60
N PRO A 144 5.70 12.08 11.78
CA PRO A 144 6.45 13.17 11.15
C PRO A 144 7.92 13.23 11.56
N LYS A 145 8.26 12.74 12.75
CA LYS A 145 9.61 12.83 13.34
C LYS A 145 10.38 11.50 13.30
N ASP A 146 9.66 10.35 13.24
CA ASP A 146 10.28 9.03 13.21
C ASP A 146 9.83 8.23 11.97
N PRO A 147 10.71 8.05 10.97
CA PRO A 147 10.37 7.33 9.73
C PRO A 147 10.16 5.82 9.95
N ASN A 148 10.46 5.27 11.13
CA ASN A 148 10.20 3.88 11.48
C ASN A 148 8.89 3.69 12.25
N ARG A 149 8.29 4.78 12.75
CA ARG A 149 6.98 4.73 13.38
C ARG A 149 5.90 4.89 12.33
N VAL A 150 5.16 3.81 12.10
CA VAL A 150 4.14 3.72 11.05
C VAL A 150 2.83 3.18 11.61
N TYR A 151 1.72 3.76 11.17
CA TYR A 151 0.35 3.39 11.50
C TYR A 151 -0.39 2.99 10.23
N TRP A 152 -1.24 1.97 10.32
CA TRP A 152 -2.11 1.62 9.20
C TRP A 152 -3.44 1.08 9.67
N SER A 153 -4.47 1.46 8.92
CA SER A 153 -5.83 0.99 9.15
C SER A 153 -6.01 -0.41 8.56
N SER A 154 -6.52 -1.28 9.37
CA SER A 154 -7.04 -2.57 9.02
C SER A 154 -8.39 -2.72 9.75
N THR A 155 -8.75 -3.87 10.30
CA THR A 155 -9.87 -3.93 11.25
C THR A 155 -9.60 -3.05 12.48
N PRO A 156 -8.46 -3.19 13.21
CA PRO A 156 -7.97 -2.15 14.12
C PRO A 156 -7.07 -1.14 13.39
N VAL A 157 -6.65 -0.09 14.07
CA VAL A 157 -5.44 0.64 13.69
C VAL A 157 -4.24 -0.12 14.23
N ASN A 158 -3.39 -0.56 13.33
CA ASN A 158 -2.12 -1.17 13.68
C ASN A 158 -1.02 -0.11 13.73
N PHE A 159 0.00 -0.33 14.55
CA PHE A 159 1.20 0.50 14.54
C PHE A 159 2.48 -0.32 14.79
N SER A 160 3.60 0.28 14.41
CA SER A 160 4.94 -0.26 14.58
C SER A 160 5.93 0.86 14.85
N ASP A 161 6.93 0.61 15.69
CA ASP A 161 8.05 1.52 15.96
C ASP A 161 9.36 1.05 15.27
N ASP A 162 9.31 -0.04 14.51
CA ASP A 162 10.49 -0.67 13.90
C ASP A 162 10.36 -0.85 12.37
N GLY A 163 9.64 0.06 11.75
CA GLY A 163 9.44 0.09 10.30
C GLY A 163 8.47 -0.97 9.78
N GLY A 164 7.56 -1.46 10.63
CA GLY A 164 6.55 -2.42 10.26
C GLY A 164 6.91 -3.88 10.53
N LYS A 165 8.00 -4.18 11.22
CA LYS A 165 8.41 -5.56 11.53
C LYS A 165 7.57 -6.15 12.66
N THR A 166 7.40 -5.40 13.75
CA THR A 166 6.49 -5.77 14.83
C THR A 166 5.18 -5.01 14.72
N VAL A 167 4.08 -5.67 15.03
CA VAL A 167 2.75 -5.10 14.88
C VAL A 167 2.03 -5.09 16.21
N ARG A 168 1.47 -3.94 16.57
CA ARG A 168 0.66 -3.73 17.77
C ARG A 168 -0.66 -3.07 17.38
N ASN A 169 -1.69 -3.35 18.16
CA ASN A 169 -2.99 -2.70 18.03
C ASN A 169 -2.98 -1.36 18.79
N ALA A 170 -3.16 -0.24 18.08
CA ALA A 170 -3.23 1.09 18.66
C ALA A 170 -4.62 1.46 19.19
N THR A 171 -5.66 0.68 18.92
CA THR A 171 -7.07 0.99 19.21
C THR A 171 -7.75 -0.06 20.08
N VAL A 172 -7.01 -0.63 21.05
CA VAL A 172 -7.57 -1.58 22.01
C VAL A 172 -8.72 -0.91 22.79
N GLY A 173 -9.90 -1.55 22.79
CA GLY A 173 -11.09 -1.03 23.47
C GLY A 173 -11.85 0.07 22.71
N ILE A 174 -11.42 0.43 21.52
CA ILE A 174 -12.12 1.36 20.63
C ILE A 174 -12.82 0.55 19.54
N HIS A 175 -14.02 0.98 19.15
CA HIS A 175 -14.74 0.35 18.03
C HIS A 175 -13.88 0.37 16.76
N VAL A 176 -13.85 -0.75 16.06
CA VAL A 176 -13.19 -0.88 14.76
C VAL A 176 -13.92 -0.06 13.70
N ASP A 177 -13.32 0.14 12.54
CA ASP A 177 -13.85 0.91 11.41
C ASP A 177 -13.19 2.30 11.24
N HIS A 178 -11.87 2.30 11.18
CA HIS A 178 -11.06 3.50 11.06
C HIS A 178 -10.73 3.80 9.60
N HIS A 179 -11.25 4.93 9.08
CA HIS A 179 -11.11 5.31 7.67
C HIS A 179 -10.22 6.52 7.42
N ALA A 180 -9.79 7.20 8.45
CA ALA A 180 -8.90 8.35 8.34
C ALA A 180 -8.04 8.50 9.60
N MET A 181 -6.83 9.04 9.40
CA MET A 181 -5.90 9.37 10.47
C MET A 181 -5.12 10.62 10.09
N TRP A 182 -5.00 11.52 11.03
CA TRP A 182 -4.08 12.65 10.97
C TRP A 182 -3.14 12.61 12.16
N ILE A 183 -1.86 12.94 11.95
CA ILE A 183 -0.84 12.99 12.98
C ILE A 183 -0.28 14.42 13.00
N ASP A 184 -0.24 15.03 14.17
CA ASP A 184 0.29 16.39 14.36
C ASP A 184 1.80 16.42 14.09
N PRO A 185 2.30 17.34 13.21
CA PRO A 185 3.72 17.46 12.86
C PRO A 185 4.66 17.83 13.99
#